data_74455c2948235a1f09c304255d98565b
#
_entry.id   74455c2948235a1f09c304255d98565b
#
_cell.length_a   1.000
_cell.length_b   1.000
_cell.length_c   1.000
_cell.angle_alpha   90.00
_cell.angle_beta   90.00
_cell.angle_gamma   90.00
#
_symmetry.space_group_name_H-M   'P 1'
#
loop_
_entity.id
_entity.type
_entity.pdbx_description
1 polymer ?
#
loop_
_entity_poly.entity_id
_entity_poly.type
_entity_poly.pdbx_seq_one_letter_code
_entity_poly.pdbx_strand_id
1 'polypeptide(L)'
;MEKKEILWWDDYEVDEDGNIYRKKDGKLMKQYVQKSGYSAVYLKKNGWVSAVPVHRIVAEAFIPREDGKDIVDHINTIRNDNRVENLRWADPKDNANNDTTKENRKKINTKKTKH
;
A
#
# COMPACT_ATOMS: atom_id res chain seq x y z
N MET A 1 15.71 -8.31 8.68
CA MET A 1 14.94 -7.38 7.83
C MET A 1 14.76 -6.06 8.53
N GLU A 2 14.94 -4.96 7.83
CA GLU A 2 14.82 -3.63 8.41
C GLU A 2 13.39 -3.30 8.79
N LYS A 3 13.21 -2.70 9.95
CA LYS A 3 11.92 -2.17 10.40
C LYS A 3 12.05 -0.68 10.58
N LYS A 4 11.02 0.05 10.15
CA LYS A 4 10.99 1.51 10.33
C LYS A 4 9.75 1.91 11.10
N GLU A 5 9.88 2.97 11.90
CA GLU A 5 8.77 3.54 12.63
C GLU A 5 7.74 4.10 11.65
N ILE A 6 6.47 3.88 11.94
CA ILE A 6 5.39 4.34 11.08
C ILE A 6 5.09 5.81 11.36
N LEU A 7 5.13 6.66 10.35
CA LEU A 7 4.82 8.08 10.47
C LEU A 7 3.42 8.26 11.07
N TRP A 8 3.30 9.11 12.09
CA TRP A 8 2.09 9.37 12.88
C TRP A 8 1.74 8.26 13.88
N TRP A 9 2.21 7.03 13.65
CA TRP A 9 1.84 5.86 14.46
C TRP A 9 3.09 5.30 15.11
N ASP A 10 3.76 6.11 15.89
CA ASP A 10 5.10 5.85 16.41
C ASP A 10 5.18 4.71 17.43
N ASP A 11 4.05 4.15 17.85
CA ASP A 11 4.06 2.92 18.66
C ASP A 11 4.21 1.66 17.83
N TYR A 12 4.33 1.80 16.52
CA TYR A 12 4.37 0.69 15.56
C TYR A 12 5.52 0.82 14.59
N GLU A 13 5.92 -0.33 14.03
CA GLU A 13 6.97 -0.41 13.01
C GLU A 13 6.49 -1.25 11.84
N VAL A 14 7.09 -1.03 10.69
CA VAL A 14 6.77 -1.77 9.47
C VAL A 14 8.06 -2.31 8.85
N ASP A 15 8.01 -3.54 8.30
CA ASP A 15 9.14 -4.11 7.58
C ASP A 15 8.92 -4.03 6.06
N GLU A 16 9.92 -4.46 5.30
CA GLU A 16 9.90 -4.36 3.83
C GLU A 16 8.88 -5.27 3.16
N ASP A 17 8.36 -6.25 3.87
CA ASP A 17 7.32 -7.14 3.36
C ASP A 17 5.92 -6.64 3.69
N GLY A 18 5.82 -5.52 4.39
CA GLY A 18 4.53 -4.95 4.78
C GLY A 18 3.96 -5.50 6.06
N ASN A 19 4.77 -6.22 6.84
CA ASN A 19 4.33 -6.68 8.16
C ASN A 19 4.46 -5.54 9.16
N ILE A 20 3.47 -5.42 10.03
CA ILE A 20 3.40 -4.34 11.01
C ILE A 20 3.45 -4.89 12.41
N TYR A 21 4.28 -4.28 13.25
CA TYR A 21 4.56 -4.76 14.60
C TYR A 21 4.32 -3.65 15.62
N ARG A 22 3.80 -4.04 16.77
CA ARG A 22 3.70 -3.13 17.91
C ARG A 22 5.05 -3.12 18.62
N LYS A 23 5.61 -1.92 18.82
CA LYS A 23 6.98 -1.80 19.33
C LYS A 23 7.15 -2.35 20.76
N LYS A 24 6.18 -2.10 21.62
CA LYS A 24 6.35 -2.43 23.05
C LYS A 24 6.53 -3.92 23.32
N ASP A 25 5.96 -4.79 22.49
CA ASP A 25 6.03 -6.24 22.70
C ASP A 25 6.38 -7.03 21.45
N GLY A 26 6.63 -6.34 20.34
CA GLY A 26 6.97 -7.00 19.08
C GLY A 26 5.82 -7.76 18.44
N LYS A 27 4.58 -7.55 18.90
CA LYS A 27 3.43 -8.28 18.39
C LYS A 27 3.16 -7.96 16.93
N LEU A 28 3.03 -9.00 16.11
CA LEU A 28 2.63 -8.85 14.72
C LEU A 28 1.15 -8.45 14.67
N MET A 29 0.87 -7.33 14.03
CA MET A 29 -0.49 -6.82 13.94
C MET A 29 -1.25 -7.51 12.81
N LYS A 30 -2.50 -7.86 13.08
CA LYS A 30 -3.35 -8.50 12.09
C LYS A 30 -3.78 -7.51 11.02
N GLN A 31 -3.78 -7.95 9.77
CA GLN A 31 -4.23 -7.14 8.63
C GLN A 31 -5.52 -7.72 8.07
N TYR A 32 -6.31 -6.85 7.47
CA TYR A 32 -7.61 -7.21 6.92
C TYR A 32 -7.68 -6.75 5.47
N VAL A 33 -8.07 -7.66 4.58
CA VAL A 33 -8.29 -7.29 3.17
C VAL A 33 -9.71 -6.73 3.06
N GLN A 34 -9.81 -5.49 2.62
CA GLN A 34 -11.09 -4.81 2.48
C GLN A 34 -11.76 -5.20 1.17
N LYS A 35 -13.03 -4.82 1.00
CA LYS A 35 -13.78 -5.11 -0.23
C LYS A 35 -13.09 -4.56 -1.47
N SER A 36 -12.35 -3.47 -1.31
CA SER A 36 -11.57 -2.87 -2.40
C SER A 36 -10.39 -3.73 -2.85
N GLY A 37 -10.02 -4.75 -2.06
CA GLY A 37 -8.83 -5.58 -2.29
C GLY A 37 -7.59 -5.07 -1.58
N TYR A 38 -7.62 -3.88 -1.01
CA TYR A 38 -6.48 -3.32 -0.27
C TYR A 38 -6.47 -3.84 1.16
N SER A 39 -5.26 -4.06 1.70
CA SER A 39 -5.09 -4.45 3.10
C SER A 39 -5.06 -3.22 4.00
N ALA A 40 -5.67 -3.36 5.16
CA ALA A 40 -5.63 -2.33 6.19
C ALA A 40 -5.25 -2.94 7.54
N VAL A 41 -4.68 -2.12 8.40
CA VAL A 41 -4.35 -2.50 9.77
C VAL A 41 -4.97 -1.48 10.71
N TYR A 42 -5.47 -1.93 11.86
CA TYR A 42 -6.01 -1.03 12.86
C TYR A 42 -4.90 -0.59 13.79
N LEU A 43 -4.60 0.71 13.80
CA LEU A 43 -3.58 1.29 14.65
C LEU A 43 -4.21 2.22 15.68
N LYS A 44 -3.59 2.31 16.82
CA LYS A 44 -4.13 3.06 17.97
C LYS A 44 -3.17 4.16 18.38
N LYS A 45 -3.71 5.33 18.66
CA LYS A 45 -2.92 6.45 19.20
C LYS A 45 -3.81 7.32 20.06
N ASN A 46 -3.38 7.57 21.29
CA ASN A 46 -4.11 8.44 22.24
C ASN A 46 -5.59 8.07 22.37
N GLY A 47 -5.87 6.77 22.38
CA GLY A 47 -7.25 6.28 22.52
C GLY A 47 -8.02 6.20 21.19
N TRP A 48 -7.47 6.75 20.12
CA TRP A 48 -8.10 6.67 18.79
C TRP A 48 -7.62 5.44 18.04
N VAL A 49 -8.54 4.78 17.34
CA VAL A 49 -8.23 3.63 16.50
C VAL A 49 -8.62 3.97 15.07
N SER A 50 -7.73 3.74 14.14
CA SER A 50 -7.98 4.00 12.72
C SER A 50 -7.57 2.81 11.88
N ALA A 51 -8.32 2.57 10.81
CA ALA A 51 -7.94 1.60 9.78
C ALA A 51 -7.00 2.32 8.82
N VAL A 52 -5.76 1.86 8.74
CA VAL A 52 -4.72 2.53 7.94
C VAL A 52 -4.30 1.62 6.79
N PRO A 53 -4.26 2.14 5.56
CA PRO A 53 -3.87 1.32 4.40
C PRO A 53 -2.41 0.88 4.51
N VAL A 54 -2.16 -0.41 4.38
CA VAL A 54 -0.80 -0.95 4.53
C VAL A 54 0.12 -0.48 3.41
N HIS A 55 -0.36 -0.42 2.18
CA HIS A 55 0.47 0.01 1.05
C HIS A 55 1.00 1.44 1.24
N ARG A 56 0.21 2.31 1.84
CA ARG A 56 0.65 3.68 2.12
C ARG A 56 1.71 3.68 3.22
N ILE A 57 1.52 2.87 4.24
CA ILE A 57 2.49 2.75 5.33
C ILE A 57 3.86 2.33 4.79
N VAL A 58 3.90 1.32 3.95
CA VAL A 58 5.14 0.80 3.38
C VAL A 58 5.80 1.84 2.48
N ALA A 59 5.03 2.44 1.59
CA ALA A 59 5.58 3.43 0.66
C ALA A 59 6.16 4.64 1.40
N GLU A 60 5.44 5.14 2.39
CA GLU A 60 5.92 6.30 3.16
C GLU A 60 7.15 5.98 4.00
N ALA A 61 7.31 4.73 4.43
CA ALA A 61 8.45 4.34 5.25
C ALA A 61 9.71 4.08 4.41
N PHE A 62 9.58 3.48 3.24
CA PHE A 62 10.72 2.94 2.51
C PHE A 62 10.99 3.55 1.15
N ILE A 63 10.02 4.21 0.52
CA ILE A 63 10.18 4.70 -0.84
C ILE A 63 10.13 6.23 -0.84
N PRO A 64 11.22 6.91 -1.25
CA PRO A 64 11.21 8.38 -1.32
C PRO A 64 10.10 8.86 -2.24
N ARG A 65 9.32 9.83 -1.76
CA ARG A 65 8.22 10.38 -2.54
C ARG A 65 8.76 11.31 -3.61
N GLU A 66 8.19 11.21 -4.81
CA GLU A 66 8.51 12.09 -5.92
C GLU A 66 7.48 13.22 -5.99
N ASP A 67 7.94 14.41 -6.36
CA ASP A 67 7.05 15.57 -6.48
C ASP A 67 5.92 15.30 -7.48
N GLY A 68 4.71 15.63 -7.08
CA GLY A 68 3.54 15.45 -7.92
C GLY A 68 3.01 14.03 -7.97
N LYS A 69 3.66 13.11 -7.24
CA LYS A 69 3.24 11.70 -7.22
C LYS A 69 2.74 11.35 -5.82
N ASP A 70 1.44 11.38 -5.65
CA ASP A 70 0.78 11.16 -4.35
C ASP A 70 0.05 9.82 -4.24
N ILE A 71 0.04 9.05 -5.30
CA ILE A 71 -0.66 7.76 -5.36
C ILE A 71 0.36 6.65 -5.15
N VAL A 72 -0.01 5.63 -4.38
CA VAL A 72 0.81 4.42 -4.27
C VAL A 72 0.21 3.37 -5.20
N ASP A 73 1.01 2.93 -6.15
CA ASP A 73 0.59 1.97 -7.18
C ASP A 73 1.22 0.60 -6.89
N HIS A 74 0.42 -0.46 -7.05
CA HIS A 74 0.89 -1.84 -6.97
C HIS A 74 1.33 -2.28 -8.36
N ILE A 75 2.63 -2.49 -8.53
CA ILE A 75 3.22 -2.76 -9.85
C ILE A 75 2.58 -3.97 -10.53
N ASN A 76 2.33 -5.04 -9.77
CA ASN A 76 1.67 -6.23 -10.30
C ASN A 76 0.14 -6.19 -10.23
N THR A 77 -0.44 -5.06 -9.81
CA THR A 77 -1.88 -4.81 -9.62
C THR A 77 -2.55 -5.68 -8.55
N ILE A 78 -1.79 -6.43 -7.77
CA ILE A 78 -2.33 -7.21 -6.65
C ILE A 78 -2.38 -6.29 -5.44
N ARG A 79 -3.58 -5.85 -5.07
CA ARG A 79 -3.78 -4.76 -4.11
C ARG A 79 -3.38 -5.09 -2.66
N ASN A 80 -3.22 -6.35 -2.32
CA ASN A 80 -2.76 -6.74 -0.99
C ASN A 80 -1.33 -7.28 -0.99
N ASP A 81 -0.58 -7.10 -2.09
CA ASP A 81 0.84 -7.43 -2.14
C ASP A 81 1.64 -6.17 -1.85
N ASN A 82 1.92 -5.95 -0.56
CA ASN A 82 2.50 -4.70 -0.07
C ASN A 82 3.99 -4.78 0.22
N ARG A 83 4.70 -5.68 -0.48
CA ARG A 83 6.16 -5.70 -0.41
C ARG A 83 6.72 -4.43 -1.05
N VAL A 84 7.77 -3.88 -0.48
CA VAL A 84 8.39 -2.64 -0.99
C VAL A 84 8.66 -2.72 -2.49
N GLU A 85 9.20 -3.85 -2.95
CA GLU A 85 9.56 -4.04 -4.35
C GLU A 85 8.37 -4.02 -5.31
N ASN A 86 7.15 -4.16 -4.80
CA ASN A 86 5.93 -4.14 -5.60
C ASN A 86 5.21 -2.80 -5.58
N LEU A 87 5.75 -1.81 -4.87
CA LEU A 87 5.10 -0.50 -4.72
C LEU A 87 5.91 0.60 -5.36
N ARG A 88 5.21 1.63 -5.84
CA ARG A 88 5.86 2.83 -6.36
C ARG A 88 4.94 4.03 -6.13
N TRP A 89 5.54 5.20 -6.03
CA TRP A 89 4.77 6.44 -6.06
C TRP A 89 4.42 6.75 -7.50
N ALA A 90 3.20 7.18 -7.72
CA ALA A 90 2.69 7.44 -9.06
C ALA A 90 1.79 8.65 -9.08
N ASP A 91 1.61 9.25 -10.25
CA ASP A 91 0.57 10.24 -10.47
C ASP A 91 -0.61 9.52 -11.15
N PRO A 92 -1.75 10.19 -11.35
CA PRO A 92 -2.90 9.54 -11.98
C PRO A 92 -2.58 8.98 -13.38
N LYS A 93 -1.70 9.62 -14.12
CA LYS A 93 -1.32 9.16 -15.44
C LYS A 93 -0.51 7.86 -15.38
N ASP A 94 0.48 7.81 -14.48
CA ASP A 94 1.28 6.60 -14.28
C ASP A 94 0.41 5.42 -13.88
N ASN A 95 -0.52 5.66 -12.95
CA ASN A 95 -1.41 4.62 -12.47
C ASN A 95 -2.31 4.08 -13.59
N ALA A 96 -2.84 4.98 -14.42
CA ALA A 96 -3.70 4.60 -15.54
C ALA A 96 -2.93 3.82 -16.61
N ASN A 97 -1.62 4.02 -16.70
CA ASN A 97 -0.76 3.39 -17.69
C ASN A 97 -0.03 2.14 -17.18
N ASN A 98 -0.41 1.64 -16.00
CA ASN A 98 0.15 0.40 -15.50
C ASN A 98 -0.20 -0.72 -16.49
N ASP A 99 0.81 -1.44 -16.96
CA ASP A 99 0.65 -2.42 -18.02
C ASP A 99 -0.39 -3.48 -17.73
N THR A 100 -0.39 -4.01 -16.53
CA THR A 100 -1.36 -5.03 -16.14
C THR A 100 -2.77 -4.47 -16.15
N THR A 101 -2.94 -3.23 -15.72
CA THR A 101 -4.22 -2.54 -15.74
C THR A 101 -4.70 -2.36 -17.18
N LYS A 102 -3.80 -1.98 -18.08
CA LYS A 102 -4.13 -1.85 -19.49
C LYS A 102 -4.59 -3.17 -20.09
N GLU A 103 -3.90 -4.23 -19.79
CA GLU A 103 -4.29 -5.56 -20.27
C GLU A 103 -5.68 -5.93 -19.81
N ASN A 104 -5.94 -5.75 -18.54
CA ASN A 104 -7.25 -6.04 -17.96
C ASN A 104 -8.34 -5.21 -18.60
N ARG A 105 -8.06 -3.95 -18.85
CA ARG A 105 -8.99 -3.05 -19.52
C ARG A 105 -9.31 -3.51 -20.93
N LYS A 106 -8.28 -3.90 -21.69
CA LYS A 106 -8.45 -4.41 -23.04
C LYS A 106 -9.32 -5.65 -23.05
N LYS A 107 -9.12 -6.55 -22.12
CA LYS A 107 -9.92 -7.76 -22.02
C LYS A 107 -11.39 -7.44 -21.75
N ILE A 108 -11.64 -6.43 -20.93
CA ILE A 108 -12.99 -6.01 -20.58
C ILE A 108 -13.66 -5.29 -21.74
N ASN A 109 -12.89 -4.45 -22.43
CA ASN A 109 -13.41 -3.53 -23.43
C ASN A 109 -13.27 -4.03 -24.84
N THR A 110 -13.04 -5.21 -24.97
CA THR A 110 -12.85 -5.81 -26.28
C THR A 110 -14.13 -5.79 -27.02
N LYS A 111 -14.32 -5.16 -26.72
CA LYS A 111 -15.06 -4.64 -26.75
C LYS A 111 -14.98 -3.29 -26.82
N LYS A 112 -14.63 -2.91 -26.56
CA LYS A 112 -14.38 -1.86 -26.18
C LYS A 112 -13.66 -1.07 -26.31
N THR A 113 -13.67 -1.17 -26.31
CA THR A 113 -13.06 -0.41 -26.18
C THR A 113 -12.64 0.34 -26.26
N LYS A 114 -12.63 0.56 -26.28
CA LYS A 114 -12.15 1.15 -26.09
C LYS A 114 -11.88 1.81 -26.27
N HIS A 115 -11.89 1.75 -26.27
CA HIS A 115 -11.48 2.14 -26.07
C HIS A 115 -11.48 2.47 -26.20
#